data_8323e22a4eea83445de2d2acbf81c831
#
_entry.id   8323e22a4eea83445de2d2acbf81c831
#
_cell.length_a   1.000
_cell.length_b   1.000
_cell.length_c   1.000
_cell.angle_alpha   90.00
_cell.angle_beta   90.00
_cell.angle_gamma   90.00
#
_symmetry.space_group_name_H-M   'P 1'
#
loop_
_entity.id
_entity.type
_entity.pdbx_description
1 polymer ?
#
loop_
_entity_poly.entity_id
_entity_poly.type
_entity_poly.pdbx_seq_one_letter_code
_entity_poly.pdbx_strand_id
1 'polypeptide(L)'
;LASSATNFQTNLAGYDRTLDVLNETPELPDRANALRLDRARMIGAMRLENVQFSYPKSTVPVINGVTFDVLPGETVAFVGASGAGKTTLCNLIARFFDPTAGRILIDGTDLRDYRLHDWRSLLGIVEQDVFLFDGTIADNISYGRKHATQHDIEQAAMLACCHGFISEMPKQYLTRIGERGVRLSGGQRQRLAIARAVLADPRVLILDEATSNLDVESELFIQEGLVNLMRNRTSFVIAHRLSTIRNAHKIVVLKDGLVAEVGSHEELMARGGSYYDMVLIQTSRPETQKSEVSAPTSMASHA
;
A
#
# COMPACT_ATOMS: atom_id res chain seq x y z
N LEU A 1 30.56 10.61 -45.68
CA LEU A 1 31.09 11.41 -44.56
C LEU A 1 29.97 12.12 -43.78
N ALA A 2 29.03 12.83 -44.45
CA ALA A 2 27.93 13.54 -43.75
C ALA A 2 27.03 12.57 -42.98
N SER A 3 26.63 11.43 -43.56
CA SER A 3 25.80 10.41 -42.90
C SER A 3 26.51 9.76 -41.69
N SER A 4 27.83 9.57 -41.79
CA SER A 4 28.61 9.02 -40.67
C SER A 4 28.72 10.00 -39.52
N ALA A 5 28.81 11.30 -39.77
CA ALA A 5 28.81 12.34 -38.75
C ALA A 5 27.45 12.43 -38.04
N THR A 6 26.35 12.35 -38.80
CA THR A 6 24.98 12.35 -38.20
C THR A 6 24.74 11.12 -37.32
N ASN A 7 25.14 9.92 -37.80
CA ASN A 7 25.04 8.70 -37.02
C ASN A 7 25.88 8.78 -35.72
N PHE A 8 27.07 9.34 -35.81
CA PHE A 8 27.92 9.52 -34.63
C PHE A 8 27.29 10.49 -33.60
N GLN A 9 26.72 11.61 -34.05
CA GLN A 9 26.01 12.55 -33.18
C GLN A 9 24.78 11.90 -32.51
N THR A 10 24.02 11.11 -33.26
CA THR A 10 22.82 10.39 -32.71
C THR A 10 23.25 9.37 -31.66
N ASN A 11 24.33 8.64 -31.88
CA ASN A 11 24.85 7.67 -30.93
C ASN A 11 25.42 8.35 -29.68
N LEU A 12 26.11 9.50 -29.83
CA LEU A 12 26.57 10.30 -28.68
C LEU A 12 25.39 10.80 -27.84
N ALA A 13 24.35 11.33 -28.47
CA ALA A 13 23.15 11.76 -27.75
C ALA A 13 22.44 10.60 -26.98
N GLY A 14 22.47 9.39 -27.57
CA GLY A 14 22.01 8.19 -26.86
C GLY A 14 22.86 7.80 -25.66
N TYR A 15 24.18 7.92 -25.82
CA TYR A 15 25.15 7.67 -24.75
C TYR A 15 25.03 8.69 -23.62
N ASP A 16 24.90 9.98 -23.93
CA ASP A 16 24.72 11.04 -22.92
C ASP A 16 23.44 10.79 -22.09
N ARG A 17 22.31 10.45 -22.74
CA ARG A 17 21.07 10.09 -22.01
C ARG A 17 21.25 8.89 -21.08
N THR A 18 22.05 7.91 -21.51
CA THR A 18 22.34 6.73 -20.67
C THR A 18 23.18 7.14 -19.46
N LEU A 19 24.19 8.01 -19.67
CA LEU A 19 25.01 8.55 -18.58
C LEU A 19 24.20 9.41 -17.63
N ASP A 20 23.26 10.23 -18.12
CA ASP A 20 22.38 11.04 -17.29
C ASP A 20 21.59 10.15 -16.32
N VAL A 21 21.02 9.03 -16.81
CA VAL A 21 20.29 8.07 -15.96
C VAL A 21 21.22 7.37 -14.97
N LEU A 22 22.44 7.00 -15.38
CA LEU A 22 23.40 6.33 -14.50
C LEU A 22 23.97 7.26 -13.42
N ASN A 23 24.06 8.55 -13.71
CA ASN A 23 24.56 9.59 -12.81
C ASN A 23 23.45 10.21 -11.95
N GLU A 24 22.17 9.81 -12.15
CA GLU A 24 21.08 10.29 -11.32
C GLU A 24 21.34 9.91 -9.87
N THR A 25 21.33 10.90 -8.99
CA THR A 25 21.57 10.68 -7.57
C THR A 25 20.36 10.04 -6.91
N PRO A 26 20.53 8.97 -6.11
CA PRO A 26 19.41 8.41 -5.34
C PRO A 26 18.76 9.48 -4.44
N GLU A 27 17.44 9.57 -4.46
CA GLU A 27 16.71 10.54 -3.63
C GLU A 27 16.95 10.35 -2.13
N LEU A 28 17.20 9.11 -1.70
CA LEU A 28 17.44 8.74 -0.30
C LEU A 28 18.71 7.87 -0.22
N PRO A 29 19.91 8.48 -0.21
CA PRO A 29 21.15 7.72 -0.01
C PRO A 29 21.23 7.20 1.42
N ASP A 30 21.80 6.02 1.59
CA ASP A 30 22.12 5.50 2.92
C ASP A 30 23.16 6.41 3.61
N ARG A 31 23.03 6.59 4.92
CA ARG A 31 24.05 7.26 5.71
C ARG A 31 25.36 6.45 5.69
N ALA A 32 26.52 7.11 5.80
CA ALA A 32 27.83 6.46 5.72
C ALA A 32 27.99 5.27 6.67
N ASN A 33 27.35 5.32 7.83
CA ASN A 33 27.38 4.29 8.87
C ASN A 33 26.04 3.58 9.03
N ALA A 34 25.25 3.47 7.94
CA ALA A 34 23.93 2.85 8.01
C ALA A 34 24.00 1.40 8.53
N LEU A 35 23.20 1.13 9.55
CA LEU A 35 23.12 -0.16 10.22
C LEU A 35 22.40 -1.18 9.33
N ARG A 36 22.82 -2.43 9.43
CA ARG A 36 22.06 -3.55 8.86
C ARG A 36 20.87 -3.85 9.76
N LEU A 37 19.71 -4.06 9.16
CA LEU A 37 18.52 -4.48 9.86
C LEU A 37 18.40 -6.01 9.82
N ASP A 38 18.47 -6.61 10.99
CA ASP A 38 18.33 -8.07 11.11
C ASP A 38 16.85 -8.42 11.33
N ARG A 39 16.27 -9.09 10.36
CA ARG A 39 14.87 -9.55 10.40
C ARG A 39 14.55 -10.38 11.65
N ALA A 40 15.49 -11.19 12.12
CA ALA A 40 15.27 -12.09 13.26
C ALA A 40 15.18 -11.32 14.60
N ARG A 41 15.82 -10.15 14.67
CA ARG A 41 15.85 -9.30 15.87
C ARG A 41 14.79 -8.24 15.89
N MET A 42 14.19 -7.93 14.74
CA MET A 42 13.17 -6.91 14.63
C MET A 42 11.86 -7.37 15.28
N ILE A 43 11.41 -6.64 16.27
CA ILE A 43 10.11 -6.86 16.94
C ILE A 43 8.98 -6.06 16.29
N GLY A 44 9.29 -4.94 15.65
CA GLY A 44 8.33 -4.13 14.89
C GLY A 44 7.61 -3.07 15.71
N ALA A 45 8.17 -2.64 16.86
CA ALA A 45 7.69 -1.47 17.57
C ALA A 45 8.04 -0.20 16.79
N MET A 46 7.09 0.70 16.60
CA MET A 46 7.35 1.98 15.92
C MET A 46 6.94 3.16 16.79
N ARG A 47 7.67 4.26 16.63
CA ARG A 47 7.36 5.54 17.28
C ARG A 47 7.60 6.69 16.33
N LEU A 48 6.61 7.52 16.16
CA LEU A 48 6.72 8.77 15.43
C LEU A 48 6.88 9.90 16.45
N GLU A 49 7.91 10.73 16.30
CA GLU A 49 8.22 11.83 17.22
C GLU A 49 8.26 13.14 16.45
N ASN A 50 7.25 13.97 16.66
CA ASN A 50 7.12 15.32 16.08
C ASN A 50 7.41 15.34 14.57
N VAL A 51 6.88 14.34 13.85
CA VAL A 51 7.13 14.17 12.42
C VAL A 51 6.49 15.30 11.64
N GLN A 52 7.31 16.00 10.83
CA GLN A 52 6.87 17.04 9.91
C GLN A 52 7.34 16.70 8.49
N PHE A 53 6.53 17.06 7.50
CA PHE A 53 6.89 16.81 6.10
C PHE A 53 6.21 17.79 5.13
N SER A 54 7.01 18.29 4.19
CA SER A 54 6.55 19.00 2.99
C SER A 54 7.14 18.33 1.76
N TYR A 55 6.35 18.17 0.70
CA TYR A 55 6.88 17.64 -0.56
C TYR A 55 7.93 18.58 -1.17
N PRO A 56 8.92 18.05 -1.91
CA PRO A 56 9.87 18.87 -2.64
C PRO A 56 9.15 19.95 -3.48
N LYS A 57 9.66 21.17 -3.46
CA LYS A 57 9.08 22.35 -4.11
C LYS A 57 7.76 22.89 -3.51
N SER A 58 7.25 22.31 -2.44
CA SER A 58 6.10 22.83 -1.69
C SER A 58 6.55 23.48 -0.37
N THR A 59 6.04 24.67 -0.08
CA THR A 59 6.25 25.35 1.20
C THR A 59 5.18 25.00 2.24
N VAL A 60 4.11 24.34 1.81
CA VAL A 60 2.98 23.96 2.68
C VAL A 60 3.28 22.60 3.31
N PRO A 61 3.34 22.48 4.64
CA PRO A 61 3.51 21.20 5.30
C PRO A 61 2.25 20.35 5.13
N VAL A 62 2.45 19.08 4.73
CA VAL A 62 1.38 18.08 4.62
C VAL A 62 1.25 17.31 5.92
N ILE A 63 2.35 17.10 6.63
CA ILE A 63 2.38 16.51 7.97
C ILE A 63 3.03 17.54 8.90
N ASN A 64 2.41 17.81 10.06
CA ASN A 64 2.80 18.92 10.92
C ASN A 64 2.86 18.53 12.40
N GLY A 65 3.90 17.80 12.81
CA GLY A 65 4.15 17.44 14.20
C GLY A 65 3.41 16.18 14.69
N VAL A 66 3.27 15.19 13.84
CA VAL A 66 2.63 13.90 14.17
C VAL A 66 3.46 13.15 15.19
N THR A 67 2.81 12.74 16.29
CA THR A 67 3.43 11.95 17.37
C THR A 67 2.49 10.88 17.87
N PHE A 68 2.89 9.62 17.81
CA PHE A 68 2.22 8.45 18.40
C PHE A 68 3.15 7.24 18.42
N ASP A 69 2.81 6.27 19.27
CA ASP A 69 3.50 4.98 19.41
C ASP A 69 2.68 3.86 18.79
N VAL A 70 3.37 2.84 18.27
CA VAL A 70 2.78 1.61 17.72
C VAL A 70 3.46 0.41 18.33
N LEU A 71 2.69 -0.48 18.93
CA LEU A 71 3.17 -1.71 19.54
C LEU A 71 3.44 -2.78 18.46
N PRO A 72 4.35 -3.73 18.73
CA PRO A 72 4.59 -4.85 17.83
C PRO A 72 3.29 -5.62 17.53
N GLY A 73 3.03 -5.89 16.26
CA GLY A 73 1.82 -6.62 15.85
C GLY A 73 0.51 -5.83 15.94
N GLU A 74 0.58 -4.54 16.29
CA GLU A 74 -0.59 -3.66 16.35
C GLU A 74 -1.07 -3.28 14.96
N THR A 75 -2.39 -3.26 14.76
CA THR A 75 -3.01 -2.69 13.56
C THR A 75 -3.45 -1.26 13.85
N VAL A 76 -2.90 -0.30 13.11
CA VAL A 76 -3.20 1.12 13.20
C VAL A 76 -4.00 1.55 11.97
N ALA A 77 -5.22 2.05 12.19
CA ALA A 77 -6.05 2.60 11.12
C ALA A 77 -5.88 4.12 11.04
N PHE A 78 -5.51 4.62 9.87
CA PHE A 78 -5.50 6.05 9.57
C PHE A 78 -6.85 6.47 8.98
N VAL A 79 -7.51 7.42 9.61
CA VAL A 79 -8.80 7.97 9.20
C VAL A 79 -8.73 9.49 9.11
N GLY A 80 -9.57 10.08 8.26
CA GLY A 80 -9.60 11.53 8.03
C GLY A 80 -10.05 11.85 6.61
N ALA A 81 -10.35 13.12 6.35
CA ALA A 81 -10.75 13.61 5.03
C ALA A 81 -9.68 13.33 3.95
N SER A 82 -10.08 13.40 2.68
CA SER A 82 -9.11 13.38 1.57
C SER A 82 -8.15 14.57 1.73
N GLY A 83 -6.86 14.33 1.50
CA GLY A 83 -5.83 15.35 1.71
C GLY A 83 -5.36 15.55 3.15
N ALA A 84 -5.91 14.85 4.15
CA ALA A 84 -5.49 14.96 5.56
C ALA A 84 -4.05 14.47 5.86
N GLY A 85 -3.36 13.86 4.89
CA GLY A 85 -1.98 13.39 5.03
C GLY A 85 -1.82 11.88 5.24
N LYS A 86 -2.89 11.08 5.19
CA LYS A 86 -2.84 9.61 5.44
C LYS A 86 -1.83 8.88 4.55
N THR A 87 -1.93 9.03 3.24
CA THR A 87 -1.01 8.41 2.27
C THR A 87 0.41 8.94 2.44
N THR A 88 0.57 10.24 2.71
CA THR A 88 1.88 10.83 2.97
C THR A 88 2.54 10.23 4.21
N LEU A 89 1.76 10.01 5.28
CA LEU A 89 2.27 9.38 6.50
C LEU A 89 2.70 7.93 6.24
N CYS A 90 1.93 7.16 5.47
CA CYS A 90 2.31 5.82 5.02
C CYS A 90 3.60 5.84 4.18
N ASN A 91 3.76 6.82 3.28
CA ASN A 91 4.96 6.98 2.47
C ASN A 91 6.20 7.32 3.32
N LEU A 92 6.04 8.07 4.40
CA LEU A 92 7.12 8.33 5.37
C LEU A 92 7.49 7.07 6.16
N ILE A 93 6.50 6.27 6.57
CA ILE A 93 6.71 4.98 7.23
C ILE A 93 7.41 4.00 6.28
N ALA A 94 7.00 3.97 5.00
CA ALA A 94 7.68 3.17 3.96
C ALA A 94 9.08 3.69 3.62
N ARG A 95 9.43 4.88 4.11
CA ARG A 95 10.65 5.60 3.74
C ARG A 95 10.79 5.76 2.21
N PHE A 96 9.68 6.21 1.56
CA PHE A 96 9.74 6.78 0.22
C PHE A 96 10.23 8.23 0.29
N PHE A 97 10.04 8.88 1.44
CA PHE A 97 10.57 10.18 1.79
C PHE A 97 11.08 10.13 3.24
N ASP A 98 12.10 10.95 3.56
CA ASP A 98 12.48 11.20 4.94
C ASP A 98 11.70 12.40 5.49
N PRO A 99 11.36 12.44 6.78
CA PRO A 99 10.72 13.60 7.41
C PRO A 99 11.60 14.87 7.28
N THR A 100 10.99 16.03 7.05
CA THR A 100 11.69 17.32 7.04
C THR A 100 12.11 17.75 8.45
N ALA A 101 11.35 17.36 9.48
CA ALA A 101 11.70 17.50 10.89
C ALA A 101 11.08 16.34 11.69
N GLY A 102 11.59 16.12 12.91
CA GLY A 102 11.22 14.97 13.72
C GLY A 102 11.88 13.67 13.25
N ARG A 103 11.36 12.54 13.71
CA ARG A 103 11.92 11.22 13.40
C ARG A 103 10.89 10.11 13.51
N ILE A 104 11.15 9.02 12.79
CA ILE A 104 10.42 7.76 12.89
C ILE A 104 11.41 6.74 13.42
N LEU A 105 11.07 6.15 14.56
CA LEU A 105 11.89 5.12 15.19
C LEU A 105 11.28 3.73 14.90
N ILE A 106 12.15 2.77 14.66
CA ILE A 106 11.83 1.34 14.63
C ILE A 106 12.69 0.64 15.67
N ASP A 107 12.04 -0.05 16.61
CA ASP A 107 12.71 -0.71 17.75
C ASP A 107 13.69 0.23 18.49
N GLY A 108 13.31 1.52 18.62
CA GLY A 108 14.09 2.56 19.30
C GLY A 108 15.18 3.24 18.48
N THR A 109 15.44 2.79 17.24
CA THR A 109 16.46 3.38 16.35
C THR A 109 15.80 4.20 15.23
N ASP A 110 16.37 5.36 14.89
CA ASP A 110 15.88 6.19 13.79
C ASP A 110 15.92 5.41 12.48
N LEU A 111 14.81 5.41 11.75
CA LEU A 111 14.68 4.70 10.48
C LEU A 111 15.73 5.11 9.44
N ARG A 112 16.22 6.35 9.52
CA ARG A 112 17.28 6.89 8.65
C ARG A 112 18.67 6.29 8.93
N ASP A 113 18.86 5.69 10.11
CA ASP A 113 20.13 5.04 10.49
C ASP A 113 20.24 3.62 9.95
N TYR A 114 19.16 3.04 9.44
CA TYR A 114 19.19 1.74 8.79
C TYR A 114 19.43 1.86 7.28
N ARG A 115 19.97 0.81 6.68
CA ARG A 115 20.04 0.67 5.22
C ARG A 115 18.65 0.62 4.64
N LEU A 116 18.39 1.45 3.65
CA LEU A 116 17.09 1.57 2.98
C LEU A 116 16.61 0.24 2.39
N HIS A 117 17.53 -0.50 1.76
CA HIS A 117 17.24 -1.80 1.18
C HIS A 117 16.77 -2.81 2.25
N ASP A 118 17.46 -2.86 3.40
CA ASP A 118 17.11 -3.78 4.49
C ASP A 118 15.72 -3.44 5.05
N TRP A 119 15.43 -2.15 5.29
CA TRP A 119 14.11 -1.70 5.72
C TRP A 119 13.01 -2.10 4.73
N ARG A 120 13.18 -1.77 3.46
CA ARG A 120 12.19 -2.07 2.42
C ARG A 120 11.98 -3.57 2.21
N SER A 121 12.98 -4.40 2.48
CA SER A 121 12.84 -5.85 2.43
C SER A 121 11.93 -6.44 3.51
N LEU A 122 11.63 -5.66 4.56
CA LEU A 122 10.74 -6.03 5.66
C LEU A 122 9.35 -5.43 5.53
N LEU A 123 9.12 -4.61 4.50
CA LEU A 123 7.82 -4.01 4.21
C LEU A 123 7.01 -4.86 3.24
N GLY A 124 5.71 -4.93 3.49
CA GLY A 124 4.71 -5.34 2.51
C GLY A 124 3.78 -4.18 2.25
N ILE A 125 3.53 -3.86 0.99
CA ILE A 125 2.62 -2.79 0.60
C ILE A 125 1.56 -3.40 -0.31
N VAL A 126 0.30 -3.16 0.02
CA VAL A 126 -0.85 -3.49 -0.83
C VAL A 126 -1.55 -2.18 -1.15
N GLU A 127 -1.42 -1.77 -2.40
CA GLU A 127 -1.99 -0.52 -2.91
C GLU A 127 -3.42 -0.72 -3.41
N GLN A 128 -4.17 0.37 -3.45
CA GLN A 128 -5.50 0.42 -4.05
C GLN A 128 -5.48 0.02 -5.53
N ASP A 129 -4.58 0.63 -6.29
CA ASP A 129 -4.38 0.32 -7.71
C ASP A 129 -3.29 -0.74 -7.86
N VAL A 130 -3.72 -1.99 -7.90
CA VAL A 130 -2.82 -3.13 -8.00
C VAL A 130 -2.10 -3.16 -9.33
N PHE A 131 -0.77 -3.08 -9.29
CA PHE A 131 0.09 -3.30 -10.43
C PHE A 131 0.53 -4.77 -10.53
N LEU A 132 0.23 -5.40 -11.67
CA LEU A 132 0.69 -6.75 -12.01
C LEU A 132 1.58 -6.68 -13.25
N PHE A 133 2.67 -7.44 -13.22
CA PHE A 133 3.61 -7.55 -14.33
C PHE A 133 3.06 -8.46 -15.43
N ASP A 134 3.44 -8.21 -16.68
CA ASP A 134 3.18 -9.16 -17.75
C ASP A 134 3.97 -10.45 -17.48
N GLY A 135 3.25 -11.56 -17.37
CA GLY A 135 3.79 -12.85 -16.99
C GLY A 135 2.70 -13.80 -16.55
N THR A 136 3.08 -14.87 -15.89
CA THR A 136 2.15 -15.84 -15.32
C THR A 136 1.66 -15.38 -13.93
N ILE A 137 0.63 -16.05 -13.43
CA ILE A 137 0.17 -15.88 -12.04
C ILE A 137 1.29 -16.24 -11.06
N ALA A 138 2.00 -17.35 -11.30
CA ALA A 138 3.13 -17.74 -10.47
C ALA A 138 4.24 -16.69 -10.44
N ASP A 139 4.61 -16.11 -11.59
CA ASP A 139 5.61 -15.03 -11.67
C ASP A 139 5.20 -13.83 -10.82
N ASN A 140 3.92 -13.45 -10.88
CA ASN A 140 3.40 -12.32 -10.13
C ASN A 140 3.39 -12.56 -8.61
N ILE A 141 3.04 -13.74 -8.15
CA ILE A 141 3.07 -14.08 -6.72
C ILE A 141 4.53 -14.18 -6.25
N SER A 142 5.40 -14.88 -7.01
CA SER A 142 6.82 -15.08 -6.65
C SER A 142 7.65 -13.80 -6.65
N TYR A 143 7.14 -12.70 -7.23
CA TYR A 143 7.79 -11.40 -7.15
C TYR A 143 8.05 -10.94 -5.71
N GLY A 144 7.20 -11.36 -4.75
CA GLY A 144 7.39 -11.10 -3.33
C GLY A 144 8.61 -11.78 -2.71
N ARG A 145 9.05 -12.92 -3.26
CA ARG A 145 10.21 -13.66 -2.78
C ARG A 145 10.87 -14.45 -3.91
N LYS A 146 12.07 -14.05 -4.31
CA LYS A 146 12.88 -14.78 -5.29
C LYS A 146 13.15 -16.20 -4.79
N HIS A 147 13.14 -17.18 -5.68
CA HIS A 147 13.37 -18.60 -5.39
C HIS A 147 12.28 -19.27 -4.50
N ALA A 148 11.05 -18.73 -4.46
CA ALA A 148 9.93 -19.43 -3.86
C ALA A 148 9.63 -20.72 -4.61
N THR A 149 9.35 -21.80 -3.86
CA THR A 149 8.91 -23.05 -4.47
C THR A 149 7.47 -22.96 -4.92
N GLN A 150 7.04 -23.88 -5.81
CA GLN A 150 5.62 -23.95 -6.21
C GLN A 150 4.70 -24.12 -4.99
N HIS A 151 5.12 -24.91 -4.02
CA HIS A 151 4.39 -25.10 -2.76
C HIS A 151 4.24 -23.78 -1.97
N ASP A 152 5.30 -22.97 -1.86
CA ASP A 152 5.22 -21.66 -1.20
C ASP A 152 4.21 -20.73 -1.90
N ILE A 153 4.21 -20.74 -3.24
CA ILE A 153 3.30 -19.93 -4.05
C ILE A 153 1.84 -20.36 -3.80
N GLU A 154 1.58 -21.67 -3.79
CA GLU A 154 0.25 -22.23 -3.53
C GLU A 154 -0.23 -21.91 -2.11
N GLN A 155 0.64 -22.03 -1.11
CA GLN A 155 0.31 -21.66 0.27
C GLN A 155 -0.03 -20.17 0.39
N ALA A 156 0.75 -19.30 -0.25
CA ALA A 156 0.46 -17.87 -0.28
C ALA A 156 -0.88 -17.57 -0.97
N ALA A 157 -1.18 -18.28 -2.05
CA ALA A 157 -2.45 -18.14 -2.77
C ALA A 157 -3.65 -18.63 -1.96
N MET A 158 -3.49 -19.69 -1.15
CA MET A 158 -4.53 -20.17 -0.23
C MET A 158 -4.82 -19.13 0.85
N LEU A 159 -3.79 -18.60 1.50
CA LEU A 159 -3.93 -17.58 2.53
C LEU A 159 -4.55 -16.28 2.02
N ALA A 160 -4.31 -15.95 0.75
CA ALA A 160 -4.90 -14.78 0.07
C ALA A 160 -6.27 -15.08 -0.59
N CYS A 161 -6.86 -16.25 -0.36
CA CYS A 161 -8.14 -16.68 -0.92
C CYS A 161 -8.19 -16.61 -2.45
N CYS A 162 -7.06 -16.87 -3.14
CA CYS A 162 -7.00 -16.83 -4.61
C CYS A 162 -6.73 -18.19 -5.26
N HIS A 163 -6.36 -19.23 -4.49
CA HIS A 163 -6.10 -20.58 -5.02
C HIS A 163 -7.31 -21.16 -5.78
N GLY A 164 -8.54 -20.94 -5.27
CA GLY A 164 -9.76 -21.47 -5.89
C GLY A 164 -9.89 -21.04 -7.34
N PHE A 165 -9.97 -19.74 -7.62
CA PHE A 165 -10.12 -19.25 -8.99
C PHE A 165 -8.91 -19.57 -9.89
N ILE A 166 -7.68 -19.64 -9.30
CA ILE A 166 -6.49 -20.03 -10.07
C ILE A 166 -6.60 -21.47 -10.55
N SER A 167 -7.06 -22.39 -9.70
CA SER A 167 -7.18 -23.81 -9.98
C SER A 167 -8.21 -24.12 -11.08
N GLU A 168 -9.23 -23.27 -11.24
CA GLU A 168 -10.25 -23.36 -12.28
C GLU A 168 -9.75 -22.89 -13.66
N MET A 169 -8.62 -22.16 -13.70
CA MET A 169 -8.05 -21.70 -14.97
C MET A 169 -7.38 -22.85 -15.74
N PRO A 170 -7.47 -22.90 -17.09
CA PRO A 170 -6.93 -24.01 -17.89
C PRO A 170 -5.43 -24.28 -17.70
N LYS A 171 -4.64 -23.25 -17.40
CA LYS A 171 -3.20 -23.36 -17.13
C LYS A 171 -2.84 -23.07 -15.68
N GLN A 172 -3.83 -22.95 -14.81
CA GLN A 172 -3.66 -22.69 -13.38
C GLN A 172 -2.62 -21.56 -13.11
N TYR A 173 -1.62 -21.83 -12.30
CA TYR A 173 -0.55 -20.87 -11.97
C TYR A 173 0.31 -20.45 -13.18
N LEU A 174 0.34 -21.24 -14.26
CA LEU A 174 1.04 -20.90 -15.50
C LEU A 174 0.17 -20.04 -16.44
N THR A 175 -1.01 -19.64 -16.03
CA THR A 175 -1.87 -18.74 -16.82
C THR A 175 -1.22 -17.37 -16.95
N ARG A 176 -1.04 -16.90 -18.19
CA ARG A 176 -0.56 -15.54 -18.47
C ARG A 176 -1.69 -14.53 -18.32
N ILE A 177 -1.46 -13.50 -17.53
CA ILE A 177 -2.47 -12.50 -17.19
C ILE A 177 -2.46 -11.27 -18.07
N GLY A 178 -1.43 -11.09 -18.89
CA GLY A 178 -1.25 -9.93 -19.77
C GLY A 178 -0.78 -8.68 -19.01
N GLU A 179 -0.52 -7.63 -19.77
CA GLU A 179 -0.08 -6.36 -19.21
C GLU A 179 -1.09 -5.84 -18.18
N ARG A 180 -0.60 -5.46 -16.97
CA ARG A 180 -1.41 -5.00 -15.83
C ARG A 180 -2.54 -5.96 -15.40
N GLY A 181 -2.47 -7.24 -15.78
CA GLY A 181 -3.50 -8.22 -15.40
C GLY A 181 -4.86 -7.97 -16.04
N VAL A 182 -4.89 -7.46 -17.29
CA VAL A 182 -6.12 -7.09 -18.02
C VAL A 182 -7.13 -8.24 -18.14
N ARG A 183 -6.68 -9.49 -18.01
CA ARG A 183 -7.53 -10.69 -18.08
C ARG A 183 -8.18 -11.10 -16.77
N LEU A 184 -7.94 -10.34 -15.69
CA LEU A 184 -8.44 -10.62 -14.35
C LEU A 184 -9.46 -9.56 -13.91
N SER A 185 -10.43 -9.96 -13.09
CA SER A 185 -11.32 -9.03 -12.42
C SER A 185 -10.55 -8.17 -11.41
N GLY A 186 -11.14 -7.06 -10.96
CA GLY A 186 -10.56 -6.21 -9.90
C GLY A 186 -10.23 -7.00 -8.63
N GLY A 187 -11.19 -7.81 -8.16
CA GLY A 187 -11.03 -8.64 -6.97
C GLY A 187 -9.97 -9.73 -7.13
N GLN A 188 -9.83 -10.32 -8.33
CA GLN A 188 -8.77 -11.29 -8.61
C GLN A 188 -7.39 -10.63 -8.58
N ARG A 189 -7.24 -9.43 -9.17
CA ARG A 189 -5.98 -8.67 -9.09
C ARG A 189 -5.60 -8.35 -7.66
N GLN A 190 -6.55 -7.87 -6.86
CA GLN A 190 -6.32 -7.54 -5.45
C GLN A 190 -5.85 -8.76 -4.65
N ARG A 191 -6.51 -9.92 -4.80
CA ARG A 191 -6.10 -11.16 -4.13
C ARG A 191 -4.72 -11.63 -4.55
N LEU A 192 -4.31 -11.44 -5.81
CA LEU A 192 -2.93 -11.72 -6.24
C LEU A 192 -1.91 -10.78 -5.58
N ALA A 193 -2.23 -9.49 -5.41
CA ALA A 193 -1.37 -8.56 -4.68
C ALA A 193 -1.23 -8.97 -3.20
N ILE A 194 -2.32 -9.42 -2.58
CA ILE A 194 -2.29 -9.98 -1.22
C ILE A 194 -1.41 -11.24 -1.17
N ALA A 195 -1.54 -12.17 -2.13
CA ALA A 195 -0.70 -13.37 -2.20
C ALA A 195 0.79 -13.03 -2.35
N ARG A 196 1.13 -12.03 -3.16
CA ARG A 196 2.49 -11.48 -3.28
C ARG A 196 3.01 -10.98 -1.94
N ALA A 197 2.19 -10.22 -1.20
CA ALA A 197 2.54 -9.69 0.11
C ALA A 197 2.66 -10.80 1.16
N VAL A 198 1.79 -11.82 1.15
CA VAL A 198 1.87 -13.00 2.02
C VAL A 198 3.19 -13.75 1.79
N LEU A 199 3.55 -13.98 0.51
CA LEU A 199 4.77 -14.70 0.15
C LEU A 199 6.05 -13.95 0.56
N ALA A 200 6.04 -12.62 0.50
CA ALA A 200 7.13 -11.76 0.95
C ALA A 200 7.34 -11.88 2.46
N ASP A 201 6.32 -12.26 3.22
CA ASP A 201 6.32 -12.42 4.67
C ASP A 201 6.90 -11.18 5.40
N PRO A 202 6.34 -9.99 5.22
CA PRO A 202 6.86 -8.76 5.80
C PRO A 202 6.69 -8.70 7.32
N ARG A 203 7.47 -7.84 7.99
CA ARG A 203 7.28 -7.51 9.41
C ARG A 203 6.33 -6.33 9.61
N VAL A 204 6.34 -5.42 8.68
CA VAL A 204 5.48 -4.23 8.68
C VAL A 204 4.67 -4.20 7.40
N LEU A 205 3.38 -3.92 7.52
CA LEU A 205 2.43 -3.84 6.42
C LEU A 205 1.90 -2.41 6.28
N ILE A 206 1.75 -2.00 5.04
CA ILE A 206 1.01 -0.79 4.67
C ILE A 206 -0.08 -1.22 3.69
N LEU A 207 -1.32 -0.96 4.06
CA LEU A 207 -2.49 -1.34 3.29
C LEU A 207 -3.26 -0.08 2.92
N ASP A 208 -3.41 0.19 1.63
CA ASP A 208 -4.32 1.21 1.12
C ASP A 208 -5.60 0.51 0.68
N GLU A 209 -6.63 0.61 1.52
CA GLU A 209 -7.86 -0.16 1.38
C GLU A 209 -8.84 0.58 0.48
N ALA A 210 -8.78 0.33 -0.82
CA ALA A 210 -9.85 0.70 -1.70
C ALA A 210 -10.44 -0.53 -2.38
N THR A 211 -11.57 -0.92 -1.87
CA THR A 211 -12.41 -1.99 -2.42
C THR A 211 -13.67 -1.42 -3.07
N SER A 212 -13.60 -0.17 -3.54
CA SER A 212 -14.68 0.46 -4.29
C SER A 212 -14.90 -0.28 -5.62
N ASN A 213 -16.16 -0.60 -5.92
CA ASN A 213 -16.62 -1.28 -7.16
C ASN A 213 -16.34 -2.79 -7.26
N LEU A 214 -16.21 -3.50 -6.14
CA LEU A 214 -16.14 -4.96 -6.12
C LEU A 214 -17.52 -5.56 -5.80
N ASP A 215 -17.77 -6.75 -6.31
CA ASP A 215 -18.92 -7.56 -5.90
C ASP A 215 -18.74 -8.06 -4.45
N VAL A 216 -19.86 -8.34 -3.79
CA VAL A 216 -19.90 -8.71 -2.36
C VAL A 216 -19.04 -9.96 -2.07
N GLU A 217 -19.06 -10.94 -2.96
CA GLU A 217 -18.30 -12.18 -2.78
C GLU A 217 -16.78 -11.94 -2.86
N SER A 218 -16.33 -11.20 -3.88
CA SER A 218 -14.92 -10.81 -4.02
C SER A 218 -14.44 -10.01 -2.81
N GLU A 219 -15.30 -9.17 -2.26
CA GLU A 219 -15.01 -8.39 -1.07
C GLU A 219 -14.74 -9.26 0.15
N LEU A 220 -15.58 -10.26 0.42
CA LEU A 220 -15.41 -11.19 1.54
C LEU A 220 -14.07 -11.92 1.46
N PHE A 221 -13.70 -12.45 0.28
CA PHE A 221 -12.42 -13.11 0.08
C PHE A 221 -11.22 -12.17 0.26
N ILE A 222 -11.33 -10.91 -0.15
CA ILE A 222 -10.28 -9.91 0.07
C ILE A 222 -10.12 -9.62 1.55
N GLN A 223 -11.23 -9.42 2.28
CA GLN A 223 -11.20 -9.17 3.72
C GLN A 223 -10.56 -10.35 4.48
N GLU A 224 -10.93 -11.58 4.14
CA GLU A 224 -10.32 -12.78 4.73
C GLU A 224 -8.81 -12.84 4.44
N GLY A 225 -8.40 -12.60 3.19
CA GLY A 225 -7.00 -12.54 2.80
C GLY A 225 -6.22 -11.46 3.54
N LEU A 226 -6.80 -10.26 3.73
CA LEU A 226 -6.19 -9.17 4.50
C LEU A 226 -6.06 -9.53 5.99
N VAL A 227 -7.07 -10.13 6.60
CA VAL A 227 -7.00 -10.60 8.00
C VAL A 227 -5.87 -11.63 8.17
N ASN A 228 -5.76 -12.58 7.25
CA ASN A 228 -4.67 -13.56 7.26
C ASN A 228 -3.30 -12.88 7.09
N LEU A 229 -3.20 -11.90 6.18
CA LEU A 229 -1.98 -11.15 5.94
C LEU A 229 -1.55 -10.32 7.16
N MET A 230 -2.47 -9.67 7.86
CA MET A 230 -2.17 -8.81 9.02
C MET A 230 -1.78 -9.58 10.29
N ARG A 231 -2.08 -10.87 10.37
CA ARG A 231 -1.85 -11.67 11.58
C ARG A 231 -0.39 -11.67 12.00
N ASN A 232 -0.12 -11.28 13.26
CA ASN A 232 1.24 -11.17 13.85
C ASN A 232 2.17 -10.18 13.14
N ARG A 233 1.64 -9.15 12.47
CA ARG A 233 2.41 -8.10 11.79
C ARG A 233 1.96 -6.73 12.24
N THR A 234 2.91 -5.81 12.41
CA THR A 234 2.58 -4.39 12.62
C THR A 234 2.00 -3.84 11.31
N SER A 235 0.77 -3.34 11.35
CA SER A 235 0.01 -3.00 10.14
C SER A 235 -0.52 -1.58 10.21
N PHE A 236 -0.30 -0.83 9.14
CA PHE A 236 -0.86 0.50 8.92
C PHE A 236 -1.90 0.42 7.81
N VAL A 237 -3.12 0.83 8.09
CA VAL A 237 -4.23 0.73 7.14
C VAL A 237 -4.82 2.09 6.87
N ILE A 238 -4.81 2.54 5.61
CA ILE A 238 -5.62 3.67 5.18
C ILE A 238 -7.04 3.15 5.00
N ALA A 239 -7.84 3.28 6.06
CA ALA A 239 -9.13 2.63 6.11
C ALA A 239 -10.22 3.52 5.51
N HIS A 240 -10.94 2.96 4.54
CA HIS A 240 -12.13 3.56 3.93
C HIS A 240 -13.42 2.85 4.38
N ARG A 241 -13.32 1.71 5.06
CA ARG A 241 -14.44 0.90 5.55
C ARG A 241 -14.53 0.92 7.06
N LEU A 242 -15.76 1.08 7.55
CA LEU A 242 -16.02 1.10 8.98
C LEU A 242 -15.65 -0.24 9.65
N SER A 243 -15.82 -1.37 8.96
CA SER A 243 -15.45 -2.71 9.49
C SER A 243 -13.95 -2.80 9.79
N THR A 244 -13.10 -2.33 8.89
CA THR A 244 -11.63 -2.31 9.08
C THR A 244 -11.23 -1.36 10.19
N ILE A 245 -11.86 -0.19 10.26
CA ILE A 245 -11.61 0.81 11.31
C ILE A 245 -11.97 0.24 12.69
N ARG A 246 -13.13 -0.40 12.83
CA ARG A 246 -13.60 -0.97 14.11
C ARG A 246 -12.71 -2.08 14.64
N ASN A 247 -12.12 -2.86 13.75
CA ASN A 247 -11.27 -4.00 14.11
C ASN A 247 -9.79 -3.60 14.32
N ALA A 248 -9.41 -2.34 14.11
CA ALA A 248 -8.07 -1.85 14.37
C ALA A 248 -7.81 -1.72 15.87
N HIS A 249 -6.61 -2.07 16.32
CA HIS A 249 -6.20 -1.91 17.71
C HIS A 249 -6.09 -0.43 18.10
N LYS A 250 -5.69 0.40 17.13
CA LYS A 250 -5.54 1.85 17.31
C LYS A 250 -6.03 2.59 16.07
N ILE A 251 -6.76 3.65 16.30
CA ILE A 251 -7.23 4.57 15.27
C ILE A 251 -6.50 5.90 15.47
N VAL A 252 -5.91 6.43 14.41
CA VAL A 252 -5.29 7.75 14.35
C VAL A 252 -6.10 8.61 13.42
N VAL A 253 -6.77 9.61 13.96
CA VAL A 253 -7.57 10.57 13.19
C VAL A 253 -6.66 11.72 12.77
N LEU A 254 -6.49 11.86 11.46
CA LEU A 254 -5.70 12.94 10.87
C LEU A 254 -6.62 14.05 10.36
N LYS A 255 -6.28 15.30 10.71
CA LYS A 255 -6.92 16.50 10.24
C LYS A 255 -5.87 17.55 9.96
N ASP A 256 -5.82 18.07 8.74
CA ASP A 256 -4.91 19.15 8.32
C ASP A 256 -3.42 18.85 8.66
N GLY A 257 -3.00 17.59 8.45
CA GLY A 257 -1.63 17.14 8.74
C GLY A 257 -1.30 16.94 10.22
N LEU A 258 -2.26 17.08 11.12
CA LEU A 258 -2.12 16.92 12.57
C LEU A 258 -2.86 15.65 13.03
N VAL A 259 -2.41 15.10 14.15
CA VAL A 259 -3.18 14.07 14.89
C VAL A 259 -4.25 14.78 15.71
N ALA A 260 -5.51 14.62 15.31
CA ALA A 260 -6.65 15.17 16.03
C ALA A 260 -7.06 14.28 17.21
N GLU A 261 -7.11 12.96 17.00
CA GLU A 261 -7.52 11.98 18.01
C GLU A 261 -6.74 10.68 17.84
N VAL A 262 -6.48 9.99 18.95
CA VAL A 262 -5.91 8.63 18.99
C VAL A 262 -6.64 7.81 20.03
N GLY A 263 -6.99 6.57 19.72
CA GLY A 263 -7.64 5.63 20.63
C GLY A 263 -8.21 4.41 19.93
N SER A 264 -8.89 3.53 20.66
CA SER A 264 -9.70 2.45 20.11
C SER A 264 -11.03 2.99 19.55
N HIS A 265 -11.78 2.13 18.84
CA HIS A 265 -13.11 2.50 18.35
C HIS A 265 -14.03 2.93 19.51
N GLU A 266 -14.06 2.15 20.60
CA GLU A 266 -14.91 2.39 21.76
C GLU A 266 -14.55 3.69 22.47
N GLU A 267 -13.25 3.95 22.67
CA GLU A 267 -12.76 5.18 23.30
C GLU A 267 -13.13 6.43 22.49
N LEU A 268 -12.91 6.39 21.17
CA LEU A 268 -13.19 7.54 20.31
C LEU A 268 -14.69 7.78 20.11
N MET A 269 -15.50 6.73 20.07
CA MET A 269 -16.97 6.86 20.07
C MET A 269 -17.48 7.49 21.37
N ALA A 270 -16.93 7.09 22.51
CA ALA A 270 -17.30 7.64 23.81
C ALA A 270 -16.92 9.11 23.98
N ARG A 271 -15.84 9.56 23.32
CA ARG A 271 -15.41 10.97 23.34
C ARG A 271 -16.33 11.91 22.57
N GLY A 272 -17.08 11.42 21.58
CA GLY A 272 -17.99 12.24 20.77
C GLY A 272 -17.28 13.30 19.91
N GLY A 273 -16.04 13.03 19.48
CA GLY A 273 -15.22 13.94 18.70
C GLY A 273 -15.33 13.78 17.18
N SER A 274 -14.31 14.23 16.46
CA SER A 274 -14.27 14.16 14.98
C SER A 274 -14.43 12.74 14.44
N TYR A 275 -13.93 11.73 15.17
CA TYR A 275 -14.13 10.33 14.81
C TYR A 275 -15.61 9.93 14.87
N TYR A 276 -16.29 10.29 15.96
CA TYR A 276 -17.72 10.02 16.14
C TYR A 276 -18.56 10.61 14.99
N ASP A 277 -18.29 11.88 14.65
CA ASP A 277 -18.99 12.54 13.54
C ASP A 277 -18.77 11.82 12.20
N MET A 278 -17.54 11.37 11.94
CA MET A 278 -17.22 10.61 10.73
C MET A 278 -17.98 9.28 10.67
N VAL A 279 -18.06 8.55 11.79
CA VAL A 279 -18.81 7.28 11.87
C VAL A 279 -20.29 7.51 11.64
N LEU A 280 -20.89 8.56 12.23
CA LEU A 280 -22.28 8.91 12.01
C LEU A 280 -22.58 9.21 10.54
N ILE A 281 -21.73 9.98 9.86
CA ILE A 281 -21.90 10.31 8.45
C ILE A 281 -21.85 9.04 7.58
N GLN A 282 -20.93 8.10 7.89
CA GLN A 282 -20.83 6.85 7.15
C GLN A 282 -22.02 5.91 7.37
N THR A 283 -22.56 5.86 8.59
CA THR A 283 -23.71 5.03 8.93
C THR A 283 -25.05 5.63 8.52
N SER A 284 -25.13 6.96 8.39
CA SER A 284 -26.34 7.68 7.98
C SER A 284 -26.55 7.76 6.47
N ARG A 285 -25.58 7.35 5.64
CA ARG A 285 -25.76 7.24 4.18
C ARG A 285 -26.44 5.91 3.88
N PRO A 286 -27.74 5.88 3.49
CA PRO A 286 -28.37 4.64 3.03
C PRO A 286 -27.66 4.17 1.75
N GLU A 287 -27.52 2.87 1.57
CA GLU A 287 -26.91 2.19 0.40
C GLU A 287 -27.72 2.39 -0.92
N THR A 288 -28.55 3.40 -1.00
CA THR A 288 -29.52 3.63 -2.07
C THR A 288 -29.02 4.62 -3.13
N GLN A 289 -27.87 4.37 -3.77
CA GLN A 289 -27.54 5.01 -5.05
C GLN A 289 -26.70 4.11 -5.97
N LYS A 290 -27.09 2.84 -6.12
CA LYS A 290 -26.46 1.94 -7.12
C LYS A 290 -27.42 1.41 -8.20
N SER A 291 -28.59 2.00 -8.44
CA SER A 291 -29.55 1.46 -9.43
C SER A 291 -30.30 2.47 -10.30
N GLU A 292 -29.68 3.59 -10.66
CA GLU A 292 -30.29 4.45 -11.68
C GLU A 292 -29.26 5.02 -12.66
N VAL A 293 -28.62 4.16 -13.46
CA VAL A 293 -28.08 4.52 -14.78
C VAL A 293 -28.05 3.26 -15.64
N SER A 294 -29.17 2.90 -16.25
CA SER A 294 -29.23 2.26 -17.57
C SER A 294 -30.70 1.96 -17.95
N ALA A 295 -31.41 2.94 -18.43
CA ALA A 295 -32.53 2.70 -19.33
C ALA A 295 -32.05 3.05 -20.75
N PRO A 296 -32.07 2.10 -21.71
CA PRO A 296 -31.78 2.44 -23.09
C PRO A 296 -33.02 3.20 -23.67
N THR A 297 -32.78 4.42 -24.06
CA THR A 297 -33.75 5.20 -24.86
C THR A 297 -33.96 4.48 -26.18
N SER A 298 -35.09 3.84 -26.34
CA SER A 298 -35.58 3.32 -27.62
C SER A 298 -35.74 4.45 -28.59
N MET A 299 -34.96 4.52 -29.65
CA MET A 299 -35.25 5.33 -30.80
C MET A 299 -36.40 4.67 -31.59
N ALA A 300 -37.57 5.24 -31.50
CA ALA A 300 -38.65 4.98 -32.40
C ALA A 300 -38.29 5.54 -33.79
N SER A 301 -38.41 4.69 -34.78
CA SER A 301 -38.42 5.01 -36.20
C SER A 301 -39.60 5.89 -36.56
N HIS A 302 -39.38 6.91 -37.36
CA HIS A 302 -40.40 7.40 -38.32
C HIS A 302 -39.72 7.91 -39.58
N ALA A 303 -40.21 7.31 -40.71
CA ALA A 303 -40.22 7.73 -42.10
C ALA A 303 -38.89 7.84 -42.83
#